data_ca80f5672f19f4a226b6baefd7100749
#
_entry.id   ca80f5672f19f4a226b6baefd7100749
#
_cell.length_a   1.000
_cell.length_b   1.000
_cell.length_c   1.000
_cell.angle_alpha   90.00
_cell.angle_beta   90.00
_cell.angle_gamma   90.00
#
_symmetry.space_group_name_H-M   'P 1'
#
loop_
_entity.id
_entity.type
_entity.pdbx_description
1 polymer ?
#
loop_
_entity_poly.entity_id
_entity_poly.type
_entity_poly.pdbx_seq_one_letter_code
_entity_poly.pdbx_strand_id
1 'polypeptide(L)'
;MRVLPSGKRTFVFVGRFPGKTNPTRRRLGTYGALTLEKARDKARRWSELIASGIDPASEEERQKLQELRRRANTFAAVGEDYIRLVVIGPDPDNPRQRRGRQVERDIRRVFIPLWGGRPITEITRHDVLAVIEAVRDGGADKMLRGHGIKIPRRNGDAAKPAPAQARILLAYAKTLFSWAVERGAYGLEASPCDHLRTAKIVGGKKSSDRILSDVELRAFWRASEQLGYPYAPLYRLLLLTGLRLNEVADAVWSEFDLPNKRWTIPAVRMKGKNGKAQPHVVPLTGGMSEVLATIPRFRQGDHLFSTTFGEKPAWVSGKVKKRVDALMLDELRRLVEERGDGAEKIKGEPWTNHDLRRTLRSGLSALRVSADVAEAVLAHVKPGIRGVYDRYDLFDEKRAALEAWEGRVRSLVEPTVAIPFTGRP
;
A
#
# COMPACT_ATOMS: atom_id res chain seq x y z
N MET A 1 -4.50 64.78 -2.43
CA MET A 1 -4.86 64.52 -1.00
C MET A 1 -6.19 65.18 -0.69
N ARG A 2 -7.04 64.56 0.14
CA ARG A 2 -8.32 65.12 0.59
C ARG A 2 -8.30 65.16 2.13
N VAL A 3 -8.77 66.29 2.68
CA VAL A 3 -8.99 66.42 4.12
C VAL A 3 -10.49 66.24 4.36
N LEU A 4 -10.84 65.33 5.27
CA LEU A 4 -12.22 65.08 5.70
C LEU A 4 -12.63 66.13 6.80
N PRO A 5 -13.93 66.33 7.05
CA PRO A 5 -14.38 67.26 8.11
C PRO A 5 -13.81 66.89 9.47
N SER A 6 -13.48 65.63 9.74
CA SER A 6 -12.82 65.12 10.95
C SER A 6 -11.31 65.43 11.04
N GLY A 7 -10.75 66.27 10.15
CA GLY A 7 -9.31 66.55 10.04
C GLY A 7 -8.47 65.41 9.47
N LYS A 8 -9.05 64.23 9.18
CA LYS A 8 -8.34 63.08 8.65
C LYS A 8 -7.94 63.31 7.21
N ARG A 9 -6.65 63.14 6.88
CA ARG A 9 -6.07 63.31 5.56
C ARG A 9 -6.03 61.96 4.81
N THR A 10 -6.50 61.95 3.54
CA THR A 10 -6.54 60.71 2.73
C THR A 10 -5.98 61.00 1.33
N PHE A 11 -5.26 59.99 0.78
CA PHE A 11 -4.90 59.98 -0.61
C PHE A 11 -6.10 59.49 -1.43
N VAL A 12 -6.43 60.19 -2.51
CA VAL A 12 -7.51 59.84 -3.42
C VAL A 12 -6.98 59.75 -4.84
N PHE A 13 -7.51 58.82 -5.59
CA PHE A 13 -7.32 58.68 -7.04
C PHE A 13 -8.57 59.21 -7.75
N VAL A 14 -8.36 59.97 -8.81
CA VAL A 14 -9.43 60.47 -9.67
C VAL A 14 -9.22 59.84 -11.04
N GLY A 15 -10.19 59.11 -11.51
CA GLY A 15 -10.09 58.43 -12.80
C GLY A 15 -11.44 57.94 -13.31
N ARG A 16 -11.47 57.57 -14.59
CA ARG A 16 -12.65 56.97 -15.23
C ARG A 16 -12.54 55.42 -15.06
N PHE A 17 -13.31 54.88 -14.13
CA PHE A 17 -13.32 53.44 -13.86
C PHE A 17 -14.16 52.68 -14.91
N PRO A 18 -13.83 51.45 -15.21
CA PRO A 18 -14.62 50.61 -16.12
C PRO A 18 -16.11 50.63 -15.75
N GLY A 19 -16.98 50.80 -16.79
CA GLY A 19 -18.43 50.92 -16.60
C GLY A 19 -18.93 52.28 -16.08
N LYS A 20 -18.05 53.29 -15.92
CA LYS A 20 -18.44 54.65 -15.52
C LYS A 20 -18.16 55.65 -16.64
N THR A 21 -19.14 56.48 -16.93
CA THR A 21 -19.04 57.56 -17.93
C THR A 21 -18.22 58.73 -17.43
N ASN A 22 -18.32 59.07 -16.14
CA ASN A 22 -17.66 60.24 -15.56
C ASN A 22 -16.49 59.82 -14.63
N PRO A 23 -15.42 60.64 -14.55
CA PRO A 23 -14.35 60.43 -13.56
C PRO A 23 -14.91 60.42 -12.14
N THR A 24 -14.55 59.42 -11.37
CA THR A 24 -14.94 59.29 -9.94
C THR A 24 -13.73 59.31 -9.02
N ARG A 25 -13.94 59.70 -7.77
CA ARG A 25 -12.90 59.73 -6.76
C ARG A 25 -12.97 58.49 -5.90
N ARG A 26 -11.86 57.74 -5.82
CA ARG A 26 -11.73 56.59 -4.91
C ARG A 26 -10.53 56.77 -3.98
N ARG A 27 -10.69 56.33 -2.74
CA ARG A 27 -9.66 56.40 -1.70
C ARG A 27 -8.56 55.39 -1.97
N LEU A 28 -7.28 55.84 -1.96
CA LEU A 28 -6.09 54.99 -2.01
C LEU A 28 -5.65 54.52 -0.63
N GLY A 29 -5.74 55.42 0.38
CA GLY A 29 -5.34 55.16 1.75
C GLY A 29 -5.31 56.38 2.62
N THR A 30 -5.06 56.23 3.92
CA THR A 30 -4.96 57.32 4.91
C THR A 30 -3.52 57.83 4.99
N TYR A 31 -3.33 59.15 5.03
CA TYR A 31 -2.02 59.74 5.29
C TYR A 31 -1.52 59.29 6.68
N GLY A 32 -0.28 58.96 6.79
CA GLY A 32 0.33 58.34 7.98
C GLY A 32 0.40 56.82 7.91
N ALA A 33 -0.68 56.17 7.50
CA ALA A 33 -0.66 54.74 7.24
C ALA A 33 -0.13 54.39 5.85
N LEU A 34 -0.27 55.29 4.86
CA LEU A 34 0.28 55.18 3.53
C LEU A 34 1.24 56.34 3.29
N THR A 35 2.47 56.08 2.87
CA THR A 35 3.43 57.12 2.46
C THR A 35 3.05 57.69 1.09
N LEU A 36 3.54 58.89 0.79
CA LEU A 36 3.28 59.54 -0.52
C LEU A 36 3.81 58.68 -1.69
N GLU A 37 4.96 58.08 -1.53
CA GLU A 37 5.58 57.19 -2.50
C GLU A 37 4.68 55.98 -2.80
N LYS A 38 4.27 55.26 -1.75
CA LYS A 38 3.37 54.10 -1.89
C LYS A 38 2.00 54.50 -2.45
N ALA A 39 1.52 55.71 -2.13
CA ALA A 39 0.28 56.20 -2.71
C ALA A 39 0.40 56.47 -4.21
N ARG A 40 1.54 57.00 -4.68
CA ARG A 40 1.86 57.18 -6.11
C ARG A 40 2.00 55.87 -6.84
N ASP A 41 2.66 54.86 -6.22
CA ASP A 41 2.80 53.52 -6.81
C ASP A 41 1.44 52.85 -6.94
N LYS A 42 0.60 52.94 -5.91
CA LYS A 42 -0.77 52.43 -5.96
C LYS A 42 -1.59 53.13 -7.03
N ALA A 43 -1.45 54.46 -7.20
CA ALA A 43 -2.13 55.19 -8.23
C ALA A 43 -1.69 54.80 -9.65
N ARG A 44 -0.39 54.57 -9.87
CA ARG A 44 0.13 54.06 -11.16
C ARG A 44 -0.46 52.71 -11.48
N ARG A 45 -0.41 51.79 -10.54
CA ARG A 45 -0.98 50.43 -10.68
C ARG A 45 -2.49 50.48 -11.00
N TRP A 46 -3.24 51.36 -10.34
CA TRP A 46 -4.65 51.55 -10.64
C TRP A 46 -4.88 52.11 -12.06
N SER A 47 -4.01 53.03 -12.51
CA SER A 47 -4.08 53.53 -13.88
C SER A 47 -3.86 52.44 -14.92
N GLU A 48 -2.90 51.54 -14.69
CA GLU A 48 -2.62 50.38 -15.56
C GLU A 48 -3.80 49.42 -15.63
N LEU A 49 -4.40 49.08 -14.48
CA LEU A 49 -5.59 48.24 -14.42
C LEU A 49 -6.78 48.85 -15.17
N ILE A 50 -7.02 50.15 -14.99
CA ILE A 50 -8.09 50.87 -15.68
C ILE A 50 -7.86 50.89 -17.20
N ALA A 51 -6.61 51.09 -17.62
CA ALA A 51 -6.24 51.06 -19.04
C ALA A 51 -6.48 49.66 -19.65
N SER A 52 -6.33 48.61 -18.85
CA SER A 52 -6.62 47.21 -19.22
C SER A 52 -8.11 46.83 -19.06
N GLY A 53 -9.00 47.78 -18.75
CA GLY A 53 -10.43 47.51 -18.57
C GLY A 53 -10.82 46.86 -17.25
N ILE A 54 -9.91 46.77 -16.27
CA ILE A 54 -10.13 46.11 -14.99
C ILE A 54 -10.41 47.14 -13.89
N ASP A 55 -11.48 46.94 -13.09
CA ASP A 55 -11.75 47.79 -11.93
C ASP A 55 -10.79 47.41 -10.78
N PRO A 56 -9.95 48.36 -10.33
CA PRO A 56 -8.98 48.10 -9.25
C PRO A 56 -9.58 47.58 -7.95
N ALA A 57 -10.81 47.96 -7.59
CA ALA A 57 -11.47 47.49 -6.38
C ALA A 57 -11.85 46.03 -6.49
N SER A 58 -12.37 45.59 -7.62
CA SER A 58 -12.67 44.17 -7.88
C SER A 58 -11.41 43.33 -7.90
N GLU A 59 -10.31 43.85 -8.43
CA GLU A 59 -9.01 43.15 -8.41
C GLU A 59 -8.43 43.03 -6.98
N GLU A 60 -8.49 44.11 -6.18
CA GLU A 60 -8.07 44.07 -4.79
C GLU A 60 -8.91 43.06 -3.96
N GLU A 61 -10.21 42.99 -4.19
CA GLU A 61 -11.11 42.05 -3.54
C GLU A 61 -10.81 40.59 -3.98
N ARG A 62 -10.58 40.41 -5.28
CA ARG A 62 -10.17 39.10 -5.83
C ARG A 62 -8.87 38.62 -5.20
N GLN A 63 -7.85 39.46 -5.10
CA GLN A 63 -6.56 39.16 -4.49
C GLN A 63 -6.70 38.85 -3.00
N LYS A 64 -7.51 39.63 -2.27
CA LYS A 64 -7.80 39.37 -0.85
C LYS A 64 -8.50 38.05 -0.64
N LEU A 65 -9.46 37.70 -1.49
CA LEU A 65 -10.15 36.42 -1.40
C LEU A 65 -9.23 35.25 -1.76
N GLN A 66 -8.34 35.41 -2.74
CA GLN A 66 -7.33 34.42 -3.07
C GLN A 66 -6.37 34.19 -1.90
N GLU A 67 -5.90 35.26 -1.26
CA GLU A 67 -5.01 35.12 -0.08
C GLU A 67 -5.71 34.46 1.11
N LEU A 68 -6.99 34.79 1.36
CA LEU A 68 -7.78 34.10 2.37
C LEU A 68 -7.95 32.60 2.06
N ARG A 69 -8.26 32.26 0.82
CA ARG A 69 -8.33 30.85 0.36
C ARG A 69 -7.00 30.15 0.48
N ARG A 70 -5.90 30.82 0.11
CA ARG A 70 -4.55 30.28 0.24
C ARG A 70 -4.21 29.95 1.69
N ARG A 71 -4.55 30.85 2.64
CA ARG A 71 -4.34 30.61 4.08
C ARG A 71 -5.24 29.54 4.66
N ALA A 72 -6.47 29.41 4.17
CA ALA A 72 -7.39 28.36 4.59
C ALA A 72 -7.00 26.97 4.04
N ASN A 73 -6.43 26.90 2.84
CA ASN A 73 -6.06 25.66 2.16
C ASN A 73 -4.63 25.21 2.51
N THR A 74 -4.34 25.07 3.79
CA THR A 74 -3.07 24.47 4.23
C THR A 74 -3.01 23.01 3.83
N PHE A 75 -1.79 22.47 3.69
CA PHE A 75 -1.61 21.04 3.37
C PHE A 75 -2.29 20.13 4.41
N ALA A 76 -2.26 20.51 5.70
CA ALA A 76 -2.95 19.74 6.75
C ALA A 76 -4.47 19.69 6.51
N ALA A 77 -5.10 20.83 6.22
CA ALA A 77 -6.54 20.89 5.98
C ALA A 77 -6.93 20.05 4.75
N VAL A 78 -6.20 20.19 3.65
CA VAL A 78 -6.45 19.41 2.43
C VAL A 78 -6.15 17.93 2.62
N GLY A 79 -5.08 17.58 3.35
CA GLY A 79 -4.73 16.20 3.69
C GLY A 79 -5.80 15.51 4.53
N GLU A 80 -6.37 16.20 5.53
CA GLU A 80 -7.47 15.68 6.35
C GLU A 80 -8.77 15.53 5.52
N ASP A 81 -9.06 16.47 4.61
CA ASP A 81 -10.18 16.33 3.69
C ASP A 81 -10.00 15.11 2.78
N TYR A 82 -8.81 14.90 2.24
CA TYR A 82 -8.50 13.71 1.44
C TYR A 82 -8.67 12.42 2.24
N ILE A 83 -8.16 12.37 3.46
CA ILE A 83 -8.31 11.22 4.36
C ILE A 83 -9.80 10.94 4.59
N ARG A 84 -10.55 11.95 4.98
CA ARG A 84 -11.98 11.83 5.30
C ARG A 84 -12.84 11.43 4.08
N LEU A 85 -12.62 12.06 2.93
CA LEU A 85 -13.50 11.90 1.76
C LEU A 85 -13.14 10.72 0.87
N VAL A 86 -11.83 10.40 0.75
CA VAL A 86 -11.33 9.43 -0.24
C VAL A 86 -10.80 8.16 0.41
N VAL A 87 -10.07 8.31 1.52
CA VAL A 87 -9.36 7.18 2.14
C VAL A 87 -10.28 6.41 3.07
N ILE A 88 -10.88 7.09 4.01
CA ILE A 88 -11.74 6.49 5.05
C ILE A 88 -13.19 6.44 4.57
N GLY A 89 -13.75 7.57 4.15
CA GLY A 89 -15.18 7.65 3.77
C GLY A 89 -16.08 7.85 5.00
N PRO A 90 -17.40 7.60 4.85
CA PRO A 90 -18.40 7.88 5.88
C PRO A 90 -18.34 6.91 7.06
N ASP A 91 -17.83 5.70 6.85
CA ASP A 91 -17.72 4.67 7.88
C ASP A 91 -16.24 4.45 8.24
N PRO A 92 -15.80 4.95 9.41
CA PRO A 92 -14.42 4.77 9.86
C PRO A 92 -14.05 3.31 10.12
N ASP A 93 -14.98 2.46 10.49
CA ASP A 93 -14.70 1.06 10.79
C ASP A 93 -14.55 0.21 9.52
N ASN A 94 -15.12 0.69 8.41
CA ASN A 94 -15.00 0.07 7.09
C ASN A 94 -14.46 1.07 6.04
N PRO A 95 -13.16 1.37 6.05
CA PRO A 95 -12.56 2.36 5.15
C PRO A 95 -12.81 2.04 3.68
N ARG A 96 -13.11 3.08 2.87
CA ARG A 96 -13.28 2.94 1.41
C ARG A 96 -12.07 2.28 0.75
N GLN A 97 -10.88 2.61 1.21
CA GLN A 97 -9.66 1.96 0.73
C GLN A 97 -9.28 0.81 1.67
N ARG A 98 -9.07 -0.39 1.12
CA ARG A 98 -8.68 -1.59 1.90
C ARG A 98 -7.48 -1.35 2.83
N ARG A 99 -6.57 -0.42 2.49
CA ARG A 99 -5.44 0.00 3.32
C ARG A 99 -5.61 1.42 3.87
N GLY A 100 -6.85 1.91 3.98
CA GLY A 100 -7.15 3.28 4.37
C GLY A 100 -6.48 3.70 5.66
N ARG A 101 -6.48 2.87 6.68
CA ARG A 101 -5.80 3.13 7.96
C ARG A 101 -4.28 3.30 7.83
N GLN A 102 -3.66 2.60 6.89
CA GLN A 102 -2.23 2.76 6.64
C GLN A 102 -1.95 4.07 5.88
N VAL A 103 -2.75 4.38 4.86
CA VAL A 103 -2.67 5.65 4.11
C VAL A 103 -2.85 6.83 5.04
N GLU A 104 -3.89 6.84 5.86
CA GLU A 104 -4.17 7.84 6.88
C GLU A 104 -2.96 8.04 7.81
N ARG A 105 -2.47 6.95 8.40
CA ARG A 105 -1.32 6.98 9.31
C ARG A 105 -0.07 7.55 8.65
N ASP A 106 0.23 7.13 7.41
CA ASP A 106 1.43 7.56 6.71
C ASP A 106 1.34 9.04 6.29
N ILE A 107 0.17 9.54 5.87
CA ILE A 107 -0.06 10.97 5.58
C ILE A 107 0.12 11.79 6.86
N ARG A 108 -0.51 11.40 7.97
CA ARG A 108 -0.42 12.13 9.26
C ARG A 108 0.97 12.07 9.88
N ARG A 109 1.70 10.99 9.68
CA ARG A 109 3.02 10.80 10.28
C ARG A 109 4.16 11.42 9.46
N VAL A 110 4.01 11.50 8.14
CA VAL A 110 5.10 11.95 7.26
C VAL A 110 4.81 13.32 6.66
N PHE A 111 3.70 13.49 5.97
CA PHE A 111 3.47 14.70 5.19
C PHE A 111 2.91 15.87 6.00
N ILE A 112 1.95 15.63 6.88
CA ILE A 112 1.36 16.71 7.71
C ILE A 112 2.41 17.37 8.60
N PRO A 113 3.31 16.65 9.30
CA PRO A 113 4.33 17.30 10.11
C PRO A 113 5.32 18.15 9.31
N LEU A 114 5.58 17.79 8.04
CA LEU A 114 6.54 18.50 7.19
C LEU A 114 5.92 19.70 6.46
N TRP A 115 4.67 19.57 6.02
CA TRP A 115 4.04 20.54 5.13
C TRP A 115 2.76 21.15 5.68
N GLY A 116 2.26 20.66 6.80
CA GLY A 116 0.91 20.94 7.29
C GLY A 116 0.55 22.40 7.43
N GLY A 117 1.48 23.24 7.91
CA GLY A 117 1.25 24.67 8.07
C GLY A 117 1.38 25.50 6.77
N ARG A 118 1.87 24.92 5.69
CA ARG A 118 2.07 25.59 4.40
C ARG A 118 0.80 25.48 3.53
N PRO A 119 0.44 26.51 2.76
CA PRO A 119 -0.55 26.37 1.71
C PRO A 119 -0.19 25.23 0.76
N ILE A 120 -1.17 24.43 0.33
CA ILE A 120 -0.92 23.30 -0.57
C ILE A 120 -0.30 23.75 -1.89
N THR A 121 -0.63 24.96 -2.34
CA THR A 121 -0.10 25.59 -3.57
C THR A 121 1.39 25.94 -3.48
N GLU A 122 1.98 25.95 -2.28
CA GLU A 122 3.40 26.24 -2.06
C GLU A 122 4.27 24.97 -1.96
N ILE A 123 3.64 23.81 -1.96
CA ILE A 123 4.38 22.54 -1.96
C ILE A 123 4.91 22.29 -3.36
N THR A 124 6.23 22.27 -3.47
CA THR A 124 6.93 22.16 -4.74
C THR A 124 7.32 20.70 -5.05
N ARG A 125 7.72 20.45 -6.29
CA ARG A 125 8.33 19.18 -6.70
C ARG A 125 9.57 18.86 -5.86
N HIS A 126 10.38 19.88 -5.52
CA HIS A 126 11.56 19.72 -4.70
C HIS A 126 11.22 19.23 -3.29
N ASP A 127 10.17 19.79 -2.67
CA ASP A 127 9.69 19.34 -1.36
C ASP A 127 9.32 17.85 -1.39
N VAL A 128 8.58 17.42 -2.41
CA VAL A 128 8.18 16.01 -2.57
C VAL A 128 9.42 15.13 -2.73
N LEU A 129 10.35 15.49 -3.61
CA LEU A 129 11.56 14.72 -3.84
C LEU A 129 12.42 14.61 -2.58
N ALA A 130 12.61 15.70 -1.84
CA ALA A 130 13.38 15.70 -0.60
C ALA A 130 12.85 14.66 0.41
N VAL A 131 11.52 14.57 0.59
CA VAL A 131 10.91 13.58 1.47
C VAL A 131 11.13 12.16 0.97
N ILE A 132 10.88 11.93 -0.32
CA ILE A 132 10.96 10.59 -0.91
C ILE A 132 12.39 10.07 -0.92
N GLU A 133 13.36 10.91 -1.24
CA GLU A 133 14.79 10.58 -1.23
C GLU A 133 15.31 10.35 0.18
N ALA A 134 14.90 11.18 1.14
CA ALA A 134 15.26 10.96 2.54
C ALA A 134 14.76 9.60 3.07
N VAL A 135 13.54 9.20 2.72
CA VAL A 135 13.01 7.88 3.09
C VAL A 135 13.74 6.76 2.35
N ARG A 136 13.99 6.95 1.05
CA ARG A 136 14.72 5.97 0.22
C ARG A 136 16.09 5.65 0.80
N ASP A 137 16.83 6.70 1.22
CA ASP A 137 18.24 6.60 1.61
C ASP A 137 18.46 6.44 3.13
N GLY A 138 17.37 6.35 3.91
CA GLY A 138 17.45 6.20 5.37
C GLY A 138 17.65 7.50 6.14
N GLY A 139 17.51 8.66 5.51
CA GLY A 139 17.60 9.98 6.12
C GLY A 139 16.32 10.54 6.71
N ALA A 140 15.21 9.79 6.64
CA ALA A 140 13.89 10.27 7.07
C ALA A 140 13.86 10.77 8.52
N ASP A 141 14.48 10.06 9.44
CA ASP A 141 14.52 10.44 10.86
C ASP A 141 15.30 11.74 11.10
N LYS A 142 16.38 11.97 10.36
CA LYS A 142 17.17 13.21 10.43
C LYS A 142 16.35 14.38 9.90
N MET A 143 15.66 14.20 8.79
CA MET A 143 14.80 15.21 8.18
C MET A 143 13.64 15.58 9.12
N LEU A 144 12.90 14.60 9.64
CA LEU A 144 11.76 14.83 10.52
C LEU A 144 12.20 15.53 11.84
N ARG A 145 13.36 15.14 12.41
CA ARG A 145 13.93 15.83 13.59
C ARG A 145 14.33 17.27 13.27
N GLY A 146 14.87 17.55 12.09
CA GLY A 146 15.17 18.90 11.62
C GLY A 146 13.92 19.81 11.59
N HIS A 147 12.73 19.23 11.45
CA HIS A 147 11.44 19.92 11.55
C HIS A 147 10.81 19.86 12.97
N GLY A 148 11.58 19.50 14.00
CA GLY A 148 11.12 19.48 15.41
C GLY A 148 10.24 18.27 15.77
N ILE A 149 10.14 17.28 14.90
CA ILE A 149 9.28 16.10 15.09
C ILE A 149 10.01 15.09 15.97
N LYS A 150 9.41 14.76 17.12
CA LYS A 150 9.91 13.72 18.02
C LYS A 150 9.60 12.34 17.46
N ILE A 151 10.62 11.65 16.94
CA ILE A 151 10.51 10.26 16.55
C ILE A 151 11.02 9.41 17.72
N PRO A 152 10.23 8.46 18.22
CA PRO A 152 10.71 7.52 19.23
C PRO A 152 11.93 6.77 18.69
N ARG A 153 13.06 6.86 19.38
CA ARG A 153 14.23 6.03 19.05
C ARG A 153 13.87 4.58 19.30
N ARG A 154 13.82 3.80 18.25
CA ARG A 154 13.80 2.34 18.34
C ARG A 154 15.26 1.91 18.44
N ASN A 155 15.72 1.58 19.66
CA ASN A 155 17.03 1.00 19.99
C ASN A 155 18.11 1.16 18.90
N GLY A 156 18.90 2.25 18.97
CA GLY A 156 20.25 2.32 18.37
C GLY A 156 20.39 2.27 16.85
N ASP A 157 19.38 1.87 16.10
CA ASP A 157 19.51 1.72 14.66
C ASP A 157 19.36 3.07 13.94
N ALA A 158 20.42 3.48 13.23
CA ALA A 158 20.29 4.48 12.18
C ALA A 158 19.16 4.06 11.23
N ALA A 159 18.33 5.01 10.79
CA ALA A 159 17.23 4.70 9.89
C ALA A 159 17.79 4.03 8.63
N LYS A 160 17.34 2.81 8.38
CA LYS A 160 17.81 2.02 7.23
C LYS A 160 17.15 2.53 5.95
N PRO A 161 17.84 2.48 4.80
CA PRO A 161 17.25 2.74 3.50
C PRO A 161 15.95 1.96 3.29
N ALA A 162 14.88 2.66 2.90
CA ALA A 162 13.55 2.08 2.78
C ALA A 162 12.90 2.38 1.40
N PRO A 163 13.48 1.90 0.29
CA PRO A 163 12.99 2.20 -1.06
C PRO A 163 11.57 1.71 -1.31
N ALA A 164 11.14 0.61 -0.68
CA ALA A 164 9.77 0.14 -0.76
C ALA A 164 8.78 1.13 -0.14
N GLN A 165 9.11 1.69 1.04
CA GLN A 165 8.29 2.71 1.70
C GLN A 165 8.29 4.02 0.93
N ALA A 166 9.45 4.45 0.41
CA ALA A 166 9.56 5.64 -0.44
C ALA A 166 8.64 5.55 -1.67
N ARG A 167 8.55 4.37 -2.30
CA ARG A 167 7.65 4.12 -3.43
C ARG A 167 6.18 4.26 -3.03
N ILE A 168 5.80 3.75 -1.86
CA ILE A 168 4.44 3.84 -1.33
C ILE A 168 4.09 5.31 -1.03
N LEU A 169 4.96 6.03 -0.34
CA LEU A 169 4.75 7.44 -0.03
C LEU A 169 4.63 8.31 -1.29
N LEU A 170 5.48 8.07 -2.30
CA LEU A 170 5.34 8.78 -3.58
C LEU A 170 4.00 8.50 -4.26
N ALA A 171 3.50 7.27 -4.19
CA ALA A 171 2.17 6.94 -4.71
C ALA A 171 1.07 7.68 -3.95
N TYR A 172 1.16 7.77 -2.62
CA TYR A 172 0.20 8.54 -1.80
C TYR A 172 0.25 10.03 -2.13
N ALA A 173 1.44 10.63 -2.22
CA ALA A 173 1.59 12.03 -2.62
C ALA A 173 0.96 12.29 -3.99
N LYS A 174 1.26 11.47 -5.00
CA LYS A 174 0.66 11.58 -6.34
C LYS A 174 -0.86 11.56 -6.28
N THR A 175 -1.45 10.58 -5.59
CA THR A 175 -2.89 10.43 -5.53
C THR A 175 -3.57 11.59 -4.80
N LEU A 176 -2.98 12.08 -3.70
CA LEU A 176 -3.49 13.21 -2.93
C LEU A 176 -3.46 14.50 -3.76
N PHE A 177 -2.31 14.82 -4.36
CA PHE A 177 -2.17 16.05 -5.16
C PHE A 177 -3.02 16.02 -6.43
N SER A 178 -3.12 14.88 -7.15
CA SER A 178 -4.02 14.74 -8.30
C SER A 178 -5.47 14.93 -7.91
N TRP A 179 -5.92 14.34 -6.79
CA TRP A 179 -7.26 14.55 -6.27
C TRP A 179 -7.53 16.01 -5.90
N ALA A 180 -6.55 16.70 -5.31
CA ALA A 180 -6.69 18.12 -4.96
C ALA A 180 -6.84 19.01 -6.20
N VAL A 181 -6.12 18.69 -7.28
CA VAL A 181 -6.26 19.36 -8.60
C VAL A 181 -7.64 19.09 -9.19
N GLU A 182 -8.04 17.81 -9.28
CA GLU A 182 -9.34 17.40 -9.85
C GLU A 182 -10.53 18.02 -9.11
N ARG A 183 -10.41 18.24 -7.81
CA ARG A 183 -11.46 18.85 -7.02
C ARG A 183 -11.62 20.36 -7.27
N GLY A 184 -10.58 21.06 -7.75
CA GLY A 184 -10.60 22.48 -8.10
C GLY A 184 -10.84 23.45 -6.93
N ALA A 185 -11.03 22.94 -5.68
CA ALA A 185 -11.45 23.74 -4.54
C ALA A 185 -10.28 24.40 -3.78
N TYR A 186 -9.06 23.90 -3.98
CA TYR A 186 -7.90 24.26 -3.16
C TYR A 186 -6.93 25.22 -3.82
N GLY A 187 -7.23 25.69 -5.04
CA GLY A 187 -6.41 26.63 -5.81
C GLY A 187 -5.13 26.01 -6.39
N LEU A 188 -5.06 24.69 -6.45
CA LEU A 188 -3.94 23.96 -7.05
C LEU A 188 -4.29 23.65 -8.52
N GLU A 189 -3.55 24.23 -9.46
CA GLU A 189 -3.78 24.07 -10.91
C GLU A 189 -3.05 22.85 -11.49
N ALA A 190 -1.89 22.51 -10.94
CA ALA A 190 -1.09 21.37 -11.36
C ALA A 190 -0.49 20.65 -10.15
N SER A 191 -0.28 19.33 -10.26
CA SER A 191 0.33 18.54 -9.19
C SER A 191 1.85 18.73 -9.15
N PRO A 192 2.47 18.97 -7.98
CA PRO A 192 3.92 18.96 -7.86
C PRO A 192 4.52 17.59 -8.17
N CYS A 193 3.69 16.56 -8.24
CA CYS A 193 4.08 15.19 -8.57
C CYS A 193 4.02 14.87 -10.07
N ASP A 194 3.56 15.82 -10.91
CA ASP A 194 3.50 15.59 -12.34
C ASP A 194 4.89 15.30 -12.92
N HIS A 195 4.92 14.36 -13.85
CA HIS A 195 6.16 13.84 -14.47
C HIS A 195 7.17 13.17 -13.53
N LEU A 196 6.88 13.00 -12.23
CA LEU A 196 7.72 12.21 -11.33
C LEU A 196 7.62 10.72 -11.68
N ARG A 197 8.65 10.14 -12.27
CA ARG A 197 8.68 8.72 -12.61
C ARG A 197 9.26 7.92 -11.44
N THR A 198 8.42 7.13 -10.77
CA THR A 198 8.78 6.35 -9.57
C THR A 198 10.01 5.47 -9.78
N ALA A 199 10.14 4.84 -10.96
CA ALA A 199 11.29 4.00 -11.28
C ALA A 199 12.62 4.79 -11.35
N LYS A 200 12.56 6.07 -11.79
CA LYS A 200 13.77 6.93 -11.83
C LYS A 200 14.18 7.45 -10.45
N ILE A 201 13.19 7.72 -9.58
CA ILE A 201 13.44 8.32 -8.26
C ILE A 201 13.82 7.25 -7.23
N VAL A 202 13.09 6.13 -7.21
CA VAL A 202 13.22 5.09 -6.18
C VAL A 202 13.88 3.81 -6.71
N GLY A 203 14.15 3.76 -8.01
CA GLY A 203 14.63 2.56 -8.69
C GLY A 203 13.50 1.63 -9.14
N GLY A 204 13.82 0.68 -9.99
CA GLY A 204 12.90 -0.36 -10.44
C GLY A 204 12.46 -1.28 -9.29
N LYS A 205 11.26 -1.84 -9.40
CA LYS A 205 10.84 -2.92 -8.49
C LYS A 205 11.60 -4.18 -8.91
N LYS A 206 12.48 -4.69 -8.05
CA LYS A 206 13.07 -6.02 -8.28
C LYS A 206 11.95 -7.05 -8.13
N SER A 207 11.66 -7.78 -9.17
CA SER A 207 10.84 -8.98 -9.09
C SER A 207 11.72 -10.08 -8.50
N SER A 208 11.18 -10.87 -7.61
CA SER A 208 11.87 -12.08 -7.15
C SER A 208 11.42 -13.21 -8.06
N ASP A 209 12.36 -14.00 -8.58
CA ASP A 209 12.08 -15.21 -9.35
C ASP A 209 12.34 -16.46 -8.49
N ARG A 210 12.42 -16.26 -7.19
CA ARG A 210 12.75 -17.28 -6.20
C ARG A 210 11.69 -18.36 -6.15
N ILE A 211 12.12 -19.61 -6.30
CA ILE A 211 11.39 -20.83 -6.04
C ILE A 211 12.21 -21.66 -5.05
N LEU A 212 11.58 -22.42 -4.19
CA LEU A 212 12.26 -23.30 -3.25
C LEU A 212 12.68 -24.58 -3.98
N SER A 213 13.91 -25.02 -3.75
CA SER A 213 14.43 -26.31 -4.22
C SER A 213 13.81 -27.47 -3.42
N ASP A 214 13.98 -28.70 -3.92
CA ASP A 214 13.47 -29.91 -3.24
C ASP A 214 14.00 -30.07 -1.82
N VAL A 215 15.28 -29.76 -1.60
CA VAL A 215 15.89 -29.79 -0.26
C VAL A 215 15.28 -28.72 0.64
N GLU A 216 15.04 -27.52 0.10
CA GLU A 216 14.40 -26.43 0.83
C GLU A 216 12.93 -26.72 1.11
N LEU A 217 12.21 -27.39 0.22
CA LEU A 217 10.84 -27.83 0.46
C LEU A 217 10.77 -28.84 1.60
N ARG A 218 11.72 -29.80 1.63
CA ARG A 218 11.85 -30.76 2.75
C ARG A 218 12.15 -30.04 4.05
N ALA A 219 13.14 -29.13 4.07
CA ALA A 219 13.49 -28.36 5.25
C ALA A 219 12.32 -27.49 5.72
N PHE A 220 11.63 -26.80 4.80
CA PHE A 220 10.45 -26.00 5.09
C PHE A 220 9.34 -26.81 5.74
N TRP A 221 9.04 -27.99 5.22
CA TRP A 221 7.99 -28.86 5.77
C TRP A 221 8.31 -29.27 7.21
N ARG A 222 9.53 -29.79 7.48
CA ARG A 222 10.00 -30.15 8.81
C ARG A 222 10.01 -28.96 9.76
N ALA A 223 10.51 -27.80 9.30
CA ALA A 223 10.52 -26.55 10.07
C ALA A 223 9.09 -26.07 10.40
N SER A 224 8.14 -26.22 9.46
CA SER A 224 6.77 -25.80 9.68
C SER A 224 6.11 -26.52 10.86
N GLU A 225 6.43 -27.78 11.07
CA GLU A 225 5.91 -28.60 12.18
C GLU A 225 6.30 -28.04 13.55
N GLN A 226 7.54 -27.54 13.66
CA GLN A 226 8.09 -26.98 14.90
C GLN A 226 7.49 -25.62 15.27
N LEU A 227 6.74 -24.98 14.38
CA LEU A 227 6.08 -23.70 14.68
C LEU A 227 4.91 -23.84 15.67
N GLY A 228 4.26 -25.01 15.67
CA GLY A 228 3.04 -25.23 16.41
C GLY A 228 1.84 -24.45 15.86
N TYR A 229 0.68 -24.63 16.51
CA TYR A 229 -0.53 -23.89 16.17
C TYR A 229 -0.37 -22.39 16.54
N PRO A 230 -0.90 -21.44 15.77
CA PRO A 230 -1.65 -21.59 14.53
C PRO A 230 -0.78 -21.65 13.25
N TYR A 231 0.53 -21.52 13.37
CA TYR A 231 1.40 -21.28 12.21
C TYR A 231 1.79 -22.55 11.45
N ALA A 232 1.92 -23.68 12.11
CA ALA A 232 2.24 -24.96 11.46
C ALA A 232 1.21 -25.32 10.38
N PRO A 233 -0.09 -25.47 10.70
CA PRO A 233 -1.11 -25.78 9.70
C PRO A 233 -1.29 -24.66 8.66
N LEU A 234 -1.12 -23.39 9.05
CA LEU A 234 -1.20 -22.24 8.13
C LEU A 234 -0.14 -22.35 7.02
N TYR A 235 1.13 -22.56 7.38
CA TYR A 235 2.21 -22.64 6.41
C TYR A 235 2.14 -23.90 5.53
N ARG A 236 1.67 -25.01 6.07
CA ARG A 236 1.41 -26.24 5.30
C ARG A 236 0.30 -26.00 4.26
N LEU A 237 -0.82 -25.38 4.62
CA LEU A 237 -1.86 -25.05 3.66
C LEU A 237 -1.38 -24.03 2.62
N LEU A 238 -0.54 -23.05 3.00
CA LEU A 238 0.07 -22.14 2.02
C LEU A 238 0.87 -22.88 0.95
N LEU A 239 1.66 -23.87 1.35
CA LEU A 239 2.45 -24.67 0.41
C LEU A 239 1.55 -25.55 -0.46
N LEU A 240 0.57 -26.24 0.13
CA LEU A 240 -0.29 -27.19 -0.57
C LEU A 240 -1.27 -26.50 -1.53
N THR A 241 -1.76 -25.30 -1.20
CA THR A 241 -2.77 -24.59 -2.01
C THR A 241 -2.18 -23.56 -2.95
N GLY A 242 -1.00 -23.00 -2.64
CA GLY A 242 -0.43 -21.85 -3.35
C GLY A 242 -1.24 -20.56 -3.22
N LEU A 243 -2.20 -20.48 -2.32
CA LEU A 243 -3.00 -19.29 -2.05
C LEU A 243 -2.15 -18.14 -1.51
N ARG A 244 -2.69 -16.92 -1.53
CA ARG A 244 -2.01 -15.77 -0.91
C ARG A 244 -2.09 -15.88 0.60
N LEU A 245 -1.07 -15.33 1.29
CA LEU A 245 -0.96 -15.41 2.75
C LEU A 245 -2.27 -15.07 3.47
N ASN A 246 -2.90 -13.95 3.14
CA ASN A 246 -4.13 -13.54 3.80
C ASN A 246 -5.36 -14.34 3.35
N GLU A 247 -5.34 -14.97 2.18
CA GLU A 247 -6.39 -15.89 1.76
C GLU A 247 -6.43 -17.13 2.66
N VAL A 248 -5.26 -17.59 3.11
CA VAL A 248 -5.16 -18.68 4.08
C VAL A 248 -5.32 -18.18 5.52
N ALA A 249 -4.56 -17.15 5.92
CA ALA A 249 -4.52 -16.70 7.32
C ALA A 249 -5.88 -16.22 7.86
N ASP A 250 -6.69 -15.58 7.01
CA ASP A 250 -8.01 -15.06 7.38
C ASP A 250 -9.13 -16.09 7.15
N ALA A 251 -8.82 -17.38 6.90
CA ALA A 251 -9.81 -18.42 6.64
C ALA A 251 -10.72 -18.66 7.85
N VAL A 252 -12.00 -18.89 7.55
CA VAL A 252 -13.04 -19.24 8.54
C VAL A 252 -13.65 -20.60 8.24
N TRP A 253 -14.10 -21.33 9.27
CA TRP A 253 -14.64 -22.67 9.10
C TRP A 253 -15.91 -22.72 8.21
N SER A 254 -16.69 -21.64 8.22
CA SER A 254 -17.87 -21.50 7.37
C SER A 254 -17.59 -21.47 5.86
N GLU A 255 -16.31 -21.32 5.46
CA GLU A 255 -15.90 -21.40 4.05
C GLU A 255 -15.68 -22.85 3.58
N PHE A 256 -15.64 -23.83 4.49
CA PHE A 256 -15.27 -25.22 4.21
C PHE A 256 -16.50 -26.14 4.17
N ASP A 257 -16.73 -26.72 3.02
CA ASP A 257 -17.63 -27.87 2.82
C ASP A 257 -16.78 -29.15 2.83
N LEU A 258 -16.54 -29.69 4.03
CA LEU A 258 -15.67 -30.85 4.22
C LEU A 258 -16.22 -32.12 3.56
N PRO A 259 -17.55 -32.43 3.63
CA PRO A 259 -18.14 -33.56 2.93
C PRO A 259 -17.89 -33.55 1.42
N ASN A 260 -18.04 -32.39 0.79
CA ASN A 260 -17.83 -32.21 -0.65
C ASN A 260 -16.37 -31.86 -1.01
N LYS A 261 -15.47 -31.84 -0.03
CA LYS A 261 -14.05 -31.51 -0.19
C LYS A 261 -13.83 -30.17 -0.91
N ARG A 262 -14.52 -29.14 -0.47
CA ARG A 262 -14.48 -27.80 -1.07
C ARG A 262 -14.14 -26.75 -0.03
N TRP A 263 -13.28 -25.80 -0.41
CA TRP A 263 -13.06 -24.56 0.30
C TRP A 263 -13.45 -23.41 -0.61
N THR A 264 -14.48 -22.65 -0.24
CA THR A 264 -14.96 -21.51 -1.03
C THR A 264 -14.56 -20.20 -0.38
N ILE A 265 -13.57 -19.54 -0.95
CA ILE A 265 -13.13 -18.21 -0.49
C ILE A 265 -14.06 -17.17 -1.12
N PRO A 266 -14.82 -16.39 -0.33
CA PRO A 266 -15.79 -15.44 -0.86
C PRO A 266 -15.12 -14.26 -1.59
N ALA A 267 -15.83 -13.68 -2.55
CA ALA A 267 -15.32 -12.59 -3.40
C ALA A 267 -14.75 -11.40 -2.61
N VAL A 268 -15.37 -11.07 -1.46
CA VAL A 268 -14.93 -9.96 -0.58
C VAL A 268 -13.50 -10.16 -0.06
N ARG A 269 -13.05 -11.40 0.11
CA ARG A 269 -11.68 -11.74 0.54
C ARG A 269 -10.69 -11.83 -0.63
N MET A 270 -11.19 -11.99 -1.85
CA MET A 270 -10.34 -12.12 -3.03
C MET A 270 -9.82 -10.76 -3.51
N LYS A 271 -8.65 -10.79 -4.18
CA LYS A 271 -8.08 -9.60 -4.80
C LYS A 271 -8.79 -9.33 -6.13
N GLY A 272 -9.64 -8.33 -6.19
CA GLY A 272 -10.28 -7.86 -7.43
C GLY A 272 -9.89 -6.42 -7.78
N LYS A 273 -10.04 -6.04 -9.05
CA LYS A 273 -10.01 -4.64 -9.51
C LYS A 273 -11.46 -4.19 -9.72
N ASN A 274 -11.79 -2.95 -9.31
CA ASN A 274 -13.08 -2.29 -9.57
C ASN A 274 -14.31 -3.10 -9.10
N GLY A 275 -14.24 -3.72 -7.92
CA GLY A 275 -15.38 -4.49 -7.37
C GLY A 275 -15.69 -5.81 -8.11
N LYS A 276 -14.86 -6.23 -9.06
CA LYS A 276 -15.05 -7.45 -9.86
C LYS A 276 -14.28 -8.67 -9.32
N ALA A 277 -14.10 -8.76 -8.00
CA ALA A 277 -13.60 -9.99 -7.39
C ALA A 277 -14.62 -11.11 -7.57
N GLN A 278 -14.14 -12.32 -7.87
CA GLN A 278 -14.96 -13.53 -7.94
C GLN A 278 -14.61 -14.43 -6.76
N PRO A 279 -15.54 -15.23 -6.24
CA PRO A 279 -15.23 -16.25 -5.27
C PRO A 279 -14.23 -17.25 -5.88
N HIS A 280 -13.43 -17.88 -5.04
CA HIS A 280 -12.48 -18.89 -5.47
C HIS A 280 -12.77 -20.22 -4.77
N VAL A 281 -13.00 -21.26 -5.54
CA VAL A 281 -13.22 -22.61 -5.04
C VAL A 281 -11.91 -23.39 -5.15
N VAL A 282 -11.43 -23.89 -4.01
CA VAL A 282 -10.25 -24.73 -3.87
C VAL A 282 -10.70 -26.16 -3.55
N PRO A 283 -10.39 -27.16 -4.39
CA PRO A 283 -10.57 -28.55 -4.05
C PRO A 283 -9.68 -28.97 -2.88
N LEU A 284 -10.22 -29.63 -1.88
CA LEU A 284 -9.47 -30.16 -0.74
C LEU A 284 -8.92 -31.54 -1.08
N THR A 285 -7.60 -31.65 -1.05
CA THR A 285 -6.88 -32.93 -1.18
C THR A 285 -6.84 -33.69 0.13
N GLY A 286 -6.30 -34.92 0.11
CA GLY A 286 -6.12 -35.75 1.33
C GLY A 286 -5.27 -35.08 2.37
N GLY A 287 -4.08 -34.61 1.99
CA GLY A 287 -3.16 -33.94 2.90
C GLY A 287 -3.66 -32.59 3.42
N MET A 288 -4.43 -31.84 2.61
CA MET A 288 -5.09 -30.64 3.13
C MET A 288 -6.13 -31.00 4.20
N SER A 289 -6.90 -32.08 4.01
CA SER A 289 -7.87 -32.57 4.97
C SER A 289 -7.21 -33.06 6.27
N GLU A 290 -6.08 -33.73 6.16
CA GLU A 290 -5.23 -34.13 7.31
C GLU A 290 -4.76 -32.89 8.09
N VAL A 291 -4.27 -31.86 7.41
CA VAL A 291 -3.86 -30.60 8.05
C VAL A 291 -5.06 -29.94 8.74
N LEU A 292 -6.23 -29.87 8.09
CA LEU A 292 -7.45 -29.28 8.65
C LEU A 292 -7.91 -30.03 9.90
N ALA A 293 -7.75 -31.35 9.95
CA ALA A 293 -8.12 -32.16 11.11
C ALA A 293 -7.28 -31.86 12.37
N THR A 294 -6.09 -31.27 12.21
CA THR A 294 -5.24 -30.84 13.35
C THR A 294 -5.64 -29.49 13.95
N ILE A 295 -6.55 -28.76 13.30
CA ILE A 295 -6.90 -27.37 13.67
C ILE A 295 -8.07 -27.40 14.69
N PRO A 296 -7.90 -26.73 15.86
CA PRO A 296 -8.98 -26.67 16.85
C PRO A 296 -10.16 -25.85 16.34
N ARG A 297 -11.37 -26.27 16.75
CA ARG A 297 -12.61 -25.46 16.57
C ARG A 297 -12.91 -24.72 17.87
N PHE A 298 -13.11 -23.42 17.75
CA PHE A 298 -13.40 -22.55 18.89
C PHE A 298 -14.86 -22.25 18.98
N ARG A 299 -15.35 -22.01 20.20
CA ARG A 299 -16.76 -21.60 20.43
C ARG A 299 -16.95 -20.09 20.26
N GLN A 300 -15.87 -19.30 20.41
CA GLN A 300 -15.92 -17.85 20.46
C GLN A 300 -15.82 -17.17 19.08
N GLY A 301 -15.33 -17.90 18.08
CA GLY A 301 -15.18 -17.37 16.73
C GLY A 301 -14.86 -18.45 15.71
N ASP A 302 -14.92 -18.08 14.44
CA ASP A 302 -14.91 -19.00 13.29
C ASP A 302 -13.55 -19.06 12.58
N HIS A 303 -12.55 -18.24 12.97
CA HIS A 303 -11.25 -18.25 12.31
C HIS A 303 -10.46 -19.54 12.60
N LEU A 304 -9.96 -20.17 11.52
CA LEU A 304 -9.12 -21.38 11.62
C LEU A 304 -7.82 -21.11 12.34
N PHE A 305 -7.16 -20.03 11.98
CA PHE A 305 -5.84 -19.67 12.51
C PHE A 305 -6.03 -18.50 13.46
N SER A 306 -6.04 -18.73 14.75
CA SER A 306 -6.33 -17.68 15.73
C SER A 306 -5.52 -17.87 17.00
N THR A 307 -5.08 -16.76 17.59
CA THR A 307 -4.54 -16.68 18.95
C THR A 307 -5.53 -16.08 19.94
N THR A 308 -6.77 -15.81 19.48
CA THR A 308 -7.87 -15.21 20.23
C THR A 308 -9.13 -16.11 20.21
N PHE A 309 -8.93 -17.42 20.30
CA PHE A 309 -10.02 -18.41 20.33
C PHE A 309 -11.03 -18.30 19.18
N GLY A 310 -10.53 -17.96 17.98
CA GLY A 310 -11.34 -17.87 16.76
C GLY A 310 -11.93 -16.49 16.49
N GLU A 311 -11.88 -15.53 17.42
CA GLU A 311 -12.45 -14.20 17.21
C GLU A 311 -11.72 -13.38 16.12
N LYS A 312 -10.39 -13.47 16.07
CA LYS A 312 -9.56 -12.75 15.10
C LYS A 312 -8.56 -13.68 14.44
N PRO A 313 -8.21 -13.44 13.18
CA PRO A 313 -7.19 -14.21 12.49
C PRO A 313 -5.81 -13.98 13.09
N ALA A 314 -4.95 -14.98 13.04
CA ALA A 314 -3.57 -14.90 13.47
C ALA A 314 -2.76 -13.99 12.54
N TRP A 315 -2.06 -13.03 13.12
CA TRP A 315 -1.19 -12.13 12.37
C TRP A 315 0.16 -12.77 12.06
N VAL A 316 0.43 -13.02 10.78
CA VAL A 316 1.75 -13.49 10.32
C VAL A 316 2.72 -12.31 10.21
N SER A 317 3.31 -11.97 11.35
CA SER A 317 4.26 -10.86 11.45
C SER A 317 5.64 -11.20 10.90
N GLY A 318 6.49 -10.18 10.71
CA GLY A 318 7.89 -10.38 10.38
C GLY A 318 8.69 -11.21 11.44
N LYS A 319 8.21 -11.25 12.69
CA LYS A 319 8.80 -12.11 13.73
C LYS A 319 8.50 -13.58 13.45
N VAL A 320 7.27 -13.91 13.06
CA VAL A 320 6.88 -15.26 12.67
C VAL A 320 7.72 -15.72 11.48
N LYS A 321 7.82 -14.88 10.43
CA LYS A 321 8.65 -15.20 9.26
C LYS A 321 10.11 -15.46 9.62
N LYS A 322 10.71 -14.64 10.48
CA LYS A 322 12.09 -14.85 10.96
C LYS A 322 12.25 -16.18 11.73
N ARG A 323 11.22 -16.58 12.50
CA ARG A 323 11.24 -17.88 13.19
C ARG A 323 11.20 -19.03 12.18
N VAL A 324 10.34 -18.94 11.16
CA VAL A 324 10.32 -19.94 10.06
C VAL A 324 11.66 -20.02 9.37
N ASP A 325 12.29 -18.86 9.06
CA ASP A 325 13.59 -18.81 8.39
C ASP A 325 14.70 -19.48 9.23
N ALA A 326 14.72 -19.24 10.53
CA ALA A 326 15.68 -19.86 11.44
C ALA A 326 15.50 -21.38 11.50
N LEU A 327 14.26 -21.86 11.74
CA LEU A 327 13.96 -23.28 11.78
C LEU A 327 14.27 -23.98 10.46
N MET A 328 13.96 -23.33 9.33
CA MET A 328 14.26 -23.86 8.01
C MET A 328 15.77 -23.95 7.76
N LEU A 329 16.54 -22.97 8.21
CA LEU A 329 17.99 -23.01 8.10
C LEU A 329 18.59 -24.15 8.95
N ASP A 330 18.08 -24.35 10.14
CA ASP A 330 18.53 -25.44 11.01
C ASP A 330 18.20 -26.83 10.40
N GLU A 331 17.01 -26.98 9.80
CA GLU A 331 16.66 -28.21 9.08
C GLU A 331 17.50 -28.40 7.80
N LEU A 332 17.82 -27.33 7.07
CA LEU A 332 18.74 -27.40 5.93
C LEU A 332 20.12 -27.92 6.34
N ARG A 333 20.66 -27.42 7.43
CA ARG A 333 21.95 -27.88 7.98
C ARG A 333 21.89 -29.36 8.33
N ARG A 334 20.85 -29.81 9.05
CA ARG A 334 20.65 -31.23 9.38
C ARG A 334 20.60 -32.10 8.12
N LEU A 335 19.83 -31.70 7.10
CA LEU A 335 19.71 -32.46 5.86
C LEU A 335 21.02 -32.58 5.08
N VAL A 336 21.92 -31.62 5.23
CA VAL A 336 23.25 -31.63 4.61
C VAL A 336 24.20 -32.50 5.42
N GLU A 337 24.16 -32.42 6.75
CA GLU A 337 24.90 -33.30 7.65
C GLU A 337 24.51 -34.79 7.44
N GLU A 338 23.20 -35.08 7.29
CA GLU A 338 22.68 -36.41 6.97
C GLU A 338 23.29 -36.98 5.67
N ARG A 339 23.75 -36.12 4.75
CA ARG A 339 24.41 -36.49 3.48
C ARG A 339 25.93 -36.61 3.56
N GLY A 340 26.52 -36.27 4.70
CA GLY A 340 27.96 -36.29 4.90
C GLY A 340 28.68 -35.01 4.36
N ASP A 341 27.93 -33.96 3.97
CA ASP A 341 28.49 -32.70 3.51
C ASP A 341 28.66 -31.73 4.69
N GLY A 342 29.70 -30.86 4.62
CA GLY A 342 29.97 -29.87 5.67
C GLY A 342 28.86 -28.79 5.80
N ALA A 343 28.12 -28.82 6.90
CA ALA A 343 26.96 -27.96 7.15
C ALA A 343 27.30 -26.50 7.51
N GLU A 344 28.52 -26.23 7.98
CA GLU A 344 28.90 -24.90 8.52
C GLU A 344 28.82 -23.75 7.53
N LYS A 345 28.90 -24.03 6.21
CA LYS A 345 28.89 -23.02 5.16
C LYS A 345 27.51 -22.72 4.58
N ILE A 346 26.45 -23.40 5.06
CA ILE A 346 25.11 -23.23 4.51
C ILE A 346 24.50 -21.93 5.00
N LYS A 347 24.28 -21.02 4.07
CA LYS A 347 23.48 -19.81 4.24
C LYS A 347 22.14 -20.04 3.54
N GLY A 348 21.04 -19.96 4.28
CA GLY A 348 19.71 -19.99 3.67
C GLY A 348 19.53 -18.81 2.70
N GLU A 349 19.09 -19.08 1.49
CA GLU A 349 18.73 -18.02 0.56
C GLU A 349 17.46 -17.29 1.00
N PRO A 350 17.44 -15.95 0.97
CA PRO A 350 16.25 -15.20 1.35
C PRO A 350 15.04 -15.55 0.48
N TRP A 351 13.90 -15.79 1.13
CA TRP A 351 12.64 -16.07 0.49
C TRP A 351 11.47 -15.37 1.20
N THR A 352 10.35 -15.24 0.51
CA THR A 352 9.11 -14.62 1.02
C THR A 352 7.97 -15.63 1.03
N ASN A 353 6.92 -15.40 1.82
CA ASN A 353 5.73 -16.26 1.81
C ASN A 353 5.11 -16.39 0.41
N HIS A 354 5.30 -15.40 -0.47
CA HIS A 354 4.80 -15.47 -1.84
C HIS A 354 5.61 -16.44 -2.71
N ASP A 355 6.83 -16.76 -2.32
CA ASP A 355 7.66 -17.70 -3.07
C ASP A 355 7.20 -19.15 -2.91
N LEU A 356 6.45 -19.50 -1.84
CA LEU A 356 5.74 -20.78 -1.74
C LEU A 356 4.73 -20.94 -2.89
N ARG A 357 3.98 -19.87 -3.20
CA ARG A 357 3.05 -19.86 -4.31
C ARG A 357 3.75 -19.96 -5.67
N ARG A 358 4.91 -19.32 -5.83
CA ARG A 358 5.74 -19.46 -7.04
C ARG A 358 6.28 -20.88 -7.18
N THR A 359 6.69 -21.46 -6.07
CA THR A 359 7.19 -22.85 -6.03
C THR A 359 6.11 -23.82 -6.47
N LEU A 360 4.88 -23.69 -5.93
CA LEU A 360 3.75 -24.50 -6.41
C LEU A 360 3.50 -24.27 -7.89
N ARG A 361 3.41 -23.00 -8.35
CA ARG A 361 3.14 -22.68 -9.76
C ARG A 361 4.17 -23.31 -10.70
N SER A 362 5.46 -23.24 -10.34
CA SER A 362 6.55 -23.87 -11.10
C SER A 362 6.50 -25.39 -11.01
N GLY A 363 6.16 -25.91 -9.83
CA GLY A 363 5.97 -27.35 -9.60
C GLY A 363 4.85 -27.95 -10.44
N LEU A 364 3.70 -27.24 -10.57
CA LEU A 364 2.61 -27.66 -11.47
C LEU A 364 3.07 -27.73 -12.93
N SER A 365 3.88 -26.78 -13.38
CA SER A 365 4.45 -26.82 -14.73
C SER A 365 5.40 -28.01 -14.91
N ALA A 366 6.23 -28.32 -13.93
CA ALA A 366 7.11 -29.47 -13.94
C ALA A 366 6.33 -30.80 -13.96
N LEU A 367 5.15 -30.83 -13.35
CA LEU A 367 4.20 -31.94 -13.38
C LEU A 367 3.32 -31.98 -14.63
N ARG A 368 3.64 -31.16 -15.64
CA ARG A 368 2.93 -31.06 -16.93
C ARG A 368 1.46 -30.66 -16.82
N VAL A 369 1.07 -29.97 -15.74
CA VAL A 369 -0.26 -29.37 -15.62
C VAL A 369 -0.37 -28.21 -16.61
N SER A 370 -1.50 -28.14 -17.33
CA SER A 370 -1.73 -27.08 -18.30
C SER A 370 -1.69 -25.68 -17.65
N ALA A 371 -1.26 -24.67 -18.42
CA ALA A 371 -1.16 -23.31 -17.90
C ALA A 371 -2.52 -22.79 -17.41
N ASP A 372 -3.60 -23.08 -18.12
CA ASP A 372 -4.96 -22.65 -17.74
C ASP A 372 -5.40 -23.22 -16.38
N VAL A 373 -5.13 -24.50 -16.13
CA VAL A 373 -5.42 -25.15 -14.83
C VAL A 373 -4.54 -24.57 -13.73
N ALA A 374 -3.23 -24.41 -13.99
CA ALA A 374 -2.30 -23.84 -13.02
C ALA A 374 -2.66 -22.39 -12.65
N GLU A 375 -3.10 -21.56 -13.59
CA GLU A 375 -3.61 -20.19 -13.31
C GLU A 375 -4.95 -20.23 -12.58
N ALA A 376 -5.83 -21.20 -12.88
CA ALA A 376 -7.09 -21.40 -12.16
C ALA A 376 -6.87 -21.82 -10.70
N VAL A 377 -5.91 -22.71 -10.41
CA VAL A 377 -5.50 -23.07 -9.05
C VAL A 377 -5.10 -21.82 -8.26
N LEU A 378 -4.40 -20.90 -8.89
CA LEU A 378 -3.93 -19.67 -8.26
C LEU A 378 -4.97 -18.54 -8.23
N ALA A 379 -6.19 -18.73 -8.71
CA ALA A 379 -7.18 -17.67 -8.85
C ALA A 379 -6.65 -16.44 -9.62
N HIS A 380 -5.88 -16.68 -10.68
CA HIS A 380 -5.50 -15.62 -11.59
C HIS A 380 -6.62 -15.38 -12.61
N VAL A 381 -6.99 -14.11 -12.76
CA VAL A 381 -8.04 -13.73 -13.73
C VAL A 381 -7.52 -13.94 -15.13
N LYS A 382 -8.25 -14.69 -15.97
CA LYS A 382 -7.95 -14.84 -17.39
C LYS A 382 -8.03 -13.46 -18.06
N PRO A 383 -6.96 -12.99 -18.73
CA PRO A 383 -6.99 -11.68 -19.40
C PRO A 383 -7.88 -11.71 -20.65
N GLY A 384 -8.53 -10.58 -20.94
CA GLY A 384 -9.29 -10.38 -22.19
C GLY A 384 -10.65 -11.09 -22.24
N ILE A 385 -11.13 -11.31 -23.47
CA ILE A 385 -12.48 -11.83 -23.79
C ILE A 385 -12.72 -13.24 -23.21
N ARG A 386 -11.69 -14.06 -23.12
CA ARG A 386 -11.81 -15.44 -22.57
C ARG A 386 -12.37 -15.46 -21.14
N GLY A 387 -12.03 -14.48 -20.31
CA GLY A 387 -12.55 -14.39 -18.93
C GLY A 387 -14.04 -14.03 -18.84
N VAL A 388 -14.66 -13.57 -19.92
CA VAL A 388 -16.09 -13.21 -19.97
C VAL A 388 -16.96 -14.40 -20.36
N TYR A 389 -16.50 -15.24 -21.28
CA TYR A 389 -17.29 -16.33 -21.85
C TYR A 389 -17.04 -17.68 -21.19
N ASP A 390 -15.82 -17.96 -20.72
CA ASP A 390 -15.47 -19.25 -20.10
C ASP A 390 -15.69 -19.18 -18.59
N ARG A 391 -16.84 -19.71 -18.15
CA ARG A 391 -17.27 -19.80 -16.74
C ARG A 391 -17.05 -21.19 -16.14
N TYR A 392 -16.41 -22.10 -16.85
CA TYR A 392 -16.11 -23.43 -16.36
C TYR A 392 -15.12 -23.35 -15.20
N ASP A 393 -15.47 -23.96 -14.06
CA ASP A 393 -14.73 -23.81 -12.79
C ASP A 393 -13.41 -24.60 -12.76
N LEU A 394 -13.19 -25.52 -13.69
CA LEU A 394 -12.03 -26.44 -13.71
C LEU A 394 -11.83 -27.15 -12.36
N PHE A 395 -12.91 -27.49 -11.66
CA PHE A 395 -12.82 -28.00 -10.28
C PHE A 395 -12.09 -29.34 -10.21
N ASP A 396 -12.39 -30.28 -11.09
CA ASP A 396 -11.78 -31.60 -11.11
C ASP A 396 -10.33 -31.55 -11.63
N GLU A 397 -10.04 -30.68 -12.61
CA GLU A 397 -8.70 -30.44 -13.09
C GLU A 397 -7.82 -29.77 -12.02
N LYS A 398 -8.37 -28.81 -11.28
CA LYS A 398 -7.68 -28.21 -10.12
C LYS A 398 -7.41 -29.27 -9.05
N ARG A 399 -8.37 -30.18 -8.81
CA ARG A 399 -8.20 -31.27 -7.83
C ARG A 399 -7.04 -32.17 -8.25
N ALA A 400 -7.04 -32.67 -9.47
CA ALA A 400 -5.99 -33.53 -9.98
C ALA A 400 -4.60 -32.84 -9.93
N ALA A 401 -4.54 -31.56 -10.29
CA ALA A 401 -3.31 -30.77 -10.21
C ALA A 401 -2.79 -30.63 -8.78
N LEU A 402 -3.67 -30.36 -7.80
CA LEU A 402 -3.29 -30.21 -6.39
C LEU A 402 -2.92 -31.58 -5.76
N GLU A 403 -3.59 -32.67 -6.13
CA GLU A 403 -3.21 -34.02 -5.71
C GLU A 403 -1.84 -34.43 -6.25
N ALA A 404 -1.55 -34.11 -7.51
CA ALA A 404 -0.22 -34.36 -8.10
C ALA A 404 0.87 -33.52 -7.38
N TRP A 405 0.58 -32.27 -7.06
CA TRP A 405 1.49 -31.42 -6.29
C TRP A 405 1.70 -31.96 -4.86
N GLU A 406 0.63 -32.33 -4.15
CA GLU A 406 0.72 -32.96 -2.84
C GLU A 406 1.55 -34.23 -2.87
N GLY A 407 1.31 -35.12 -3.86
CA GLY A 407 2.11 -36.33 -4.05
C GLY A 407 3.60 -36.02 -4.23
N ARG A 408 3.94 -34.95 -4.97
CA ARG A 408 5.32 -34.46 -5.11
C ARG A 408 5.89 -33.99 -3.76
N VAL A 409 5.16 -33.17 -3.02
CA VAL A 409 5.60 -32.68 -1.71
C VAL A 409 5.79 -33.86 -0.75
N ARG A 410 4.84 -34.78 -0.69
CA ARG A 410 4.89 -35.97 0.17
C ARG A 410 6.10 -36.84 -0.15
N SER A 411 6.40 -37.09 -1.43
CA SER A 411 7.59 -37.86 -1.83
C SER A 411 8.92 -37.22 -1.44
N LEU A 412 8.94 -35.89 -1.27
CA LEU A 412 10.14 -35.18 -0.80
C LEU A 412 10.31 -35.26 0.73
N VAL A 413 9.21 -35.31 1.47
CA VAL A 413 9.21 -35.21 2.94
C VAL A 413 9.29 -36.56 3.61
N GLU A 414 8.56 -37.54 3.11
CA GLU A 414 8.58 -38.93 3.56
C GLU A 414 9.69 -39.67 2.82
N PRO A 415 10.77 -40.09 3.47
CA PRO A 415 11.77 -40.92 2.78
C PRO A 415 11.08 -42.22 2.36
N THR A 416 11.07 -42.49 1.05
CA THR A 416 10.68 -43.79 0.54
C THR A 416 11.62 -44.80 1.20
N VAL A 417 11.11 -45.61 2.11
CA VAL A 417 11.81 -46.80 2.59
C VAL A 417 12.07 -47.61 1.34
N ALA A 418 13.33 -47.67 0.91
CA ALA A 418 13.72 -48.57 -0.16
C ALA A 418 13.28 -49.98 0.27
N ILE A 419 12.23 -50.52 -0.32
CA ILE A 419 11.86 -51.91 -0.16
C ILE A 419 13.10 -52.69 -0.62
N PRO A 420 13.80 -53.40 0.27
CA PRO A 420 14.93 -54.21 -0.17
C PRO A 420 14.38 -55.20 -1.20
N PHE A 421 14.95 -55.15 -2.42
CA PHE A 421 14.67 -56.15 -3.42
C PHE A 421 15.11 -57.51 -2.88
N THR A 422 14.17 -58.23 -2.27
CA THR A 422 14.37 -59.62 -1.91
C THR A 422 14.31 -60.44 -3.21
N GLY A 423 15.45 -60.47 -3.88
CA GLY A 423 15.67 -61.44 -4.96
C GLY A 423 15.58 -62.83 -4.32
N ARG A 424 14.58 -63.61 -4.72
CA ARG A 424 14.61 -65.07 -4.50
C ARG A 424 15.60 -65.70 -5.49
N PRO A 425 16.36 -66.66 -5.02
CA PRO A 425 17.27 -67.37 -5.87
C PRO A 425 16.57 -68.19 -6.96
#